data_37bb43b39cfaf0783f90a37770fd716f
#
_entry.id   37bb43b39cfaf0783f90a37770fd716f
#
_cell.length_a   1.000
_cell.length_b   1.000
_cell.length_c   1.000
_cell.angle_alpha   90.00
_cell.angle_beta   90.00
_cell.angle_gamma   90.00
#
_symmetry.space_group_name_H-M   'P 1'
#
loop_
_entity.id
_entity.type
_entity.pdbx_description
1 polymer ?
#
loop_
_entity_poly.entity_id
_entity_poly.type
_entity_poly.pdbx_seq_one_letter_code
_entity_poly.pdbx_strand_id
1 'polypeptide(L)'
;TDQTSAHDTLNGYIPQGLNMKEAKDLREKNPNAYIKRAQDSIVIHVKAMLDLQKKGAHVFDYGNNIRGQAKLGGLENAFDFPGFVLAYIRPLFCEGQGPFRWVALSGDPKDIYTTDKALCDAFPKKKHLIHWLTLARERVQFQGLPSRICWLGYGERAIAGDIFNKLVAKKKVKAPIVIGRDHF
;
A
#
# COMPACT_ATOMS: atom_id res chain seq x y z
N THR A 1 -6.44 -3.72 7.34
CA THR A 1 -6.58 -3.87 5.89
C THR A 1 -6.00 -5.19 5.40
N ASP A 2 -6.37 -5.58 4.19
CA ASP A 2 -5.78 -6.74 3.49
C ASP A 2 -4.99 -6.28 2.25
N GLN A 3 -4.20 -7.19 1.68
CA GLN A 3 -3.47 -6.97 0.41
C GLN A 3 -3.64 -8.17 -0.55
N THR A 4 -4.78 -8.83 -0.47
CA THR A 4 -5.10 -9.95 -1.36
C THR A 4 -5.54 -9.45 -2.75
N SER A 5 -5.33 -10.27 -3.79
CA SER A 5 -5.81 -9.95 -5.15
C SER A 5 -7.24 -10.41 -5.35
N ALA A 6 -8.17 -9.89 -4.55
CA ALA A 6 -9.57 -10.32 -4.53
C ALA A 6 -10.38 -9.92 -5.78
N HIS A 7 -9.88 -9.01 -6.61
CA HIS A 7 -10.53 -8.67 -7.90
C HIS A 7 -10.43 -9.79 -8.93
N ASP A 8 -9.47 -10.71 -8.80
CA ASP A 8 -9.40 -11.94 -9.59
C ASP A 8 -9.55 -13.15 -8.67
N THR A 9 -10.78 -13.64 -8.54
CA THR A 9 -11.10 -14.77 -7.67
C THR A 9 -10.57 -16.11 -8.19
N LEU A 10 -10.21 -16.19 -9.47
CA LEU A 10 -9.67 -17.43 -10.06
C LEU A 10 -8.14 -17.51 -9.91
N ASN A 11 -7.41 -16.43 -10.24
CA ASN A 11 -5.95 -16.46 -10.28
C ASN A 11 -5.29 -15.69 -9.13
N GLY A 12 -6.01 -14.76 -8.51
CA GLY A 12 -5.48 -13.83 -7.51
C GLY A 12 -5.77 -14.20 -6.06
N TYR A 13 -6.79 -15.03 -5.79
CA TYR A 13 -7.19 -15.37 -4.42
C TYR A 13 -7.14 -16.88 -4.20
N ILE A 14 -6.44 -17.33 -3.16
CA ILE A 14 -6.36 -18.76 -2.81
C ILE A 14 -7.42 -19.08 -1.76
N PRO A 15 -8.36 -20.03 -2.04
CA PRO A 15 -9.35 -20.43 -1.07
C PRO A 15 -8.75 -20.99 0.22
N GLN A 16 -9.36 -20.64 1.34
CA GLN A 16 -8.95 -21.17 2.64
C GLN A 16 -9.03 -22.71 2.67
N GLY A 17 -8.05 -23.32 3.33
CA GLY A 17 -7.98 -24.76 3.52
C GLY A 17 -7.46 -25.55 2.31
N LEU A 18 -6.97 -24.89 1.27
CA LEU A 18 -6.27 -25.52 0.16
C LEU A 18 -4.76 -25.24 0.25
N ASN A 19 -3.94 -26.24 0.04
CA ASN A 19 -2.53 -26.01 -0.25
C ASN A 19 -2.35 -25.62 -1.73
N MET A 20 -1.12 -25.19 -2.10
CA MET A 20 -0.85 -24.68 -3.46
C MET A 20 -1.13 -25.70 -4.56
N LYS A 21 -0.88 -26.99 -4.33
CA LYS A 21 -1.13 -28.04 -5.30
C LYS A 21 -2.62 -28.26 -5.47
N GLU A 22 -3.36 -28.41 -4.38
CA GLU A 22 -4.82 -28.57 -4.39
C GLU A 22 -5.51 -27.36 -5.04
N ALA A 23 -5.04 -26.14 -4.76
CA ALA A 23 -5.54 -24.93 -5.38
C ALA A 23 -5.32 -24.94 -6.89
N LYS A 24 -4.13 -25.33 -7.36
CA LYS A 24 -3.82 -25.45 -8.77
C LYS A 24 -4.69 -26.52 -9.44
N ASP A 25 -4.75 -27.72 -8.86
CA ASP A 25 -5.53 -28.84 -9.40
C ASP A 25 -7.02 -28.50 -9.50
N LEU A 26 -7.59 -27.87 -8.48
CA LEU A 26 -9.01 -27.44 -8.50
C LEU A 26 -9.26 -26.37 -9.55
N ARG A 27 -8.35 -25.39 -9.66
CA ARG A 27 -8.44 -24.30 -10.64
C ARG A 27 -8.46 -24.83 -12.08
N GLU A 28 -7.61 -25.81 -12.39
CA GLU A 28 -7.51 -26.42 -13.72
C GLU A 28 -8.69 -27.33 -14.02
N LYS A 29 -9.13 -28.15 -13.05
CA LYS A 29 -10.18 -29.15 -13.25
C LYS A 29 -11.59 -28.58 -13.15
N ASN A 30 -11.82 -27.63 -12.26
CA ASN A 30 -13.15 -27.05 -12.04
C ASN A 30 -13.04 -25.57 -11.60
N PRO A 31 -12.84 -24.64 -12.56
CA PRO A 31 -12.72 -23.22 -12.28
C PRO A 31 -13.92 -22.64 -11.51
N ASN A 32 -15.12 -23.07 -11.83
CA ASN A 32 -16.35 -22.57 -11.17
C ASN A 32 -16.40 -22.96 -9.69
N ALA A 33 -16.04 -24.21 -9.37
CA ALA A 33 -15.92 -24.64 -7.98
C ALA A 33 -14.81 -23.89 -7.24
N TYR A 34 -13.70 -23.59 -7.92
CA TYR A 34 -12.63 -22.78 -7.35
C TYR A 34 -13.11 -21.37 -7.00
N ILE A 35 -13.76 -20.67 -7.96
CA ILE A 35 -14.30 -19.32 -7.76
C ILE A 35 -15.29 -19.31 -6.59
N LYS A 36 -16.20 -20.28 -6.53
CA LYS A 36 -17.15 -20.39 -5.42
C LYS A 36 -16.44 -20.53 -4.06
N ARG A 37 -15.44 -21.39 -3.95
CA ARG A 37 -14.64 -21.55 -2.73
C ARG A 37 -13.84 -20.28 -2.39
N ALA A 38 -13.32 -19.57 -3.40
CA ALA A 38 -12.65 -18.29 -3.19
C ALA A 38 -13.63 -17.25 -2.61
N GLN A 39 -14.83 -17.13 -3.16
CA GLN A 39 -15.87 -16.24 -2.65
C GLN A 39 -16.29 -16.61 -1.22
N ASP A 40 -16.49 -17.89 -0.91
CA ASP A 40 -16.80 -18.34 0.45
C ASP A 40 -15.69 -17.95 1.44
N SER A 41 -14.44 -18.10 1.03
CA SER A 41 -13.27 -17.69 1.84
C SER A 41 -13.19 -16.16 2.01
N ILE A 42 -13.51 -15.41 0.96
CA ILE A 42 -13.59 -13.94 1.00
C ILE A 42 -14.69 -13.48 1.96
N VAL A 43 -15.84 -14.15 1.99
CA VAL A 43 -16.91 -13.88 2.96
C VAL A 43 -16.41 -14.04 4.40
N ILE A 44 -15.68 -15.11 4.69
CA ILE A 44 -15.07 -15.34 6.02
C ILE A 44 -14.07 -14.23 6.34
N HIS A 45 -13.22 -13.87 5.38
CA HIS A 45 -12.22 -12.81 5.54
C HIS A 45 -12.87 -11.47 5.86
N VAL A 46 -13.88 -11.05 5.07
CA VAL A 46 -14.57 -9.77 5.30
C VAL A 46 -15.36 -9.76 6.62
N LYS A 47 -15.96 -10.90 7.02
CA LYS A 47 -16.56 -11.02 8.37
C LYS A 47 -15.53 -10.78 9.48
N ALA A 48 -14.34 -11.35 9.36
CA ALA A 48 -13.28 -11.12 10.32
C ALA A 48 -12.84 -9.64 10.38
N MET A 49 -12.78 -8.95 9.22
CA MET A 49 -12.52 -7.51 9.16
C MET A 49 -13.62 -6.70 9.87
N LEU A 50 -14.89 -7.02 9.63
CA LEU A 50 -16.03 -6.40 10.32
C LEU A 50 -16.00 -6.63 11.85
N ASP A 51 -15.60 -7.82 12.28
CA ASP A 51 -15.47 -8.12 13.71
C ASP A 51 -14.30 -7.36 14.35
N LEU A 52 -13.21 -7.15 13.64
CA LEU A 52 -12.13 -6.27 14.07
C LEU A 52 -12.61 -4.82 14.20
N GLN A 53 -13.40 -4.32 13.24
CA GLN A 53 -14.00 -2.99 13.29
C GLN A 53 -14.89 -2.83 14.55
N LYS A 54 -15.75 -3.80 14.85
CA LYS A 54 -16.56 -3.79 16.07
C LYS A 54 -15.73 -3.74 17.36
N LYS A 55 -14.51 -4.25 17.32
CA LYS A 55 -13.53 -4.18 18.43
C LYS A 55 -12.76 -2.87 18.48
N GLY A 56 -13.08 -1.89 17.62
CA GLY A 56 -12.46 -0.57 17.57
C GLY A 56 -11.25 -0.44 16.65
N ALA A 57 -10.95 -1.43 15.81
CA ALA A 57 -9.91 -1.31 14.80
C ALA A 57 -10.35 -0.39 13.65
N HIS A 58 -9.40 0.38 13.11
CA HIS A 58 -9.60 1.09 11.84
C HIS A 58 -9.50 0.10 10.68
N VAL A 59 -10.62 -0.14 10.02
CA VAL A 59 -10.72 -1.13 8.93
C VAL A 59 -11.07 -0.46 7.61
N PHE A 60 -10.38 -0.84 6.55
CA PHE A 60 -10.63 -0.39 5.20
C PHE A 60 -10.15 -1.43 4.18
N ASP A 61 -10.76 -1.50 2.98
CA ASP A 61 -10.20 -2.28 1.89
C ASP A 61 -9.08 -1.51 1.17
N TYR A 62 -8.17 -2.26 0.56
CA TYR A 62 -7.01 -1.69 -0.13
C TYR A 62 -7.25 -1.41 -1.63
N GLY A 63 -8.52 -1.36 -2.06
CA GLY A 63 -8.88 -1.13 -3.46
C GLY A 63 -8.84 -2.40 -4.34
N ASN A 64 -8.92 -3.57 -3.72
CA ASN A 64 -8.82 -4.87 -4.37
C ASN A 64 -10.15 -5.57 -4.62
N ASN A 65 -11.27 -4.86 -4.48
CA ASN A 65 -12.64 -5.36 -4.66
C ASN A 65 -13.07 -6.49 -3.69
N ILE A 66 -12.40 -6.67 -2.56
CA ILE A 66 -12.73 -7.73 -1.60
C ILE A 66 -14.18 -7.61 -1.07
N ARG A 67 -14.65 -6.38 -0.80
CA ARG A 67 -16.03 -6.13 -0.36
C ARG A 67 -17.05 -6.52 -1.43
N GLY A 68 -16.76 -6.19 -2.69
CA GLY A 68 -17.62 -6.56 -3.83
C GLY A 68 -17.74 -8.07 -3.97
N GLN A 69 -16.63 -8.80 -3.88
CA GLN A 69 -16.63 -10.25 -3.94
C GLN A 69 -17.33 -10.88 -2.73
N ALA A 70 -17.18 -10.33 -1.53
CA ALA A 70 -17.92 -10.78 -0.35
C ALA A 70 -19.43 -10.59 -0.51
N LYS A 71 -19.86 -9.48 -1.09
CA LYS A 71 -21.29 -9.25 -1.39
C LYS A 71 -21.83 -10.24 -2.40
N LEU A 72 -21.10 -10.52 -3.48
CA LEU A 72 -21.43 -11.56 -4.43
C LEU A 72 -21.49 -12.96 -3.77
N GLY A 73 -20.69 -13.20 -2.75
CA GLY A 73 -20.72 -14.39 -1.92
C GLY A 73 -21.88 -14.43 -0.90
N GLY A 74 -22.75 -13.41 -0.86
CA GLY A 74 -23.94 -13.34 0.01
C GLY A 74 -23.75 -12.58 1.32
N LEU A 75 -22.69 -11.82 1.49
CA LEU A 75 -22.49 -10.98 2.68
C LEU A 75 -23.10 -9.59 2.46
N GLU A 76 -24.32 -9.37 2.96
CA GLU A 76 -25.08 -8.13 2.72
C GLU A 76 -24.36 -6.89 3.27
N ASN A 77 -23.75 -6.97 4.46
CA ASN A 77 -23.05 -5.88 5.12
C ASN A 77 -21.56 -5.76 4.76
N ALA A 78 -21.14 -6.30 3.62
CA ALA A 78 -19.74 -6.26 3.17
C ALA A 78 -19.17 -4.83 3.02
N PHE A 79 -20.03 -3.82 2.85
CA PHE A 79 -19.65 -2.42 2.67
C PHE A 79 -19.76 -1.55 3.94
N ASP A 80 -19.97 -2.15 5.12
CA ASP A 80 -20.08 -1.40 6.37
C ASP A 80 -18.74 -0.78 6.83
N PHE A 81 -17.63 -1.11 6.21
CA PHE A 81 -16.37 -0.39 6.36
C PHE A 81 -15.96 0.27 5.02
N PRO A 82 -15.20 1.39 5.09
CA PRO A 82 -14.90 2.18 3.91
C PRO A 82 -13.86 1.54 3.00
N GLY A 83 -13.83 1.99 1.74
CA GLY A 83 -12.70 1.78 0.85
C GLY A 83 -11.60 2.79 1.12
N PHE A 84 -10.36 2.36 0.97
CA PHE A 84 -9.15 3.14 1.15
C PHE A 84 -9.16 4.46 0.36
N VAL A 85 -9.59 4.42 -0.91
CA VAL A 85 -9.59 5.61 -1.77
C VAL A 85 -10.52 6.69 -1.22
N LEU A 86 -11.75 6.34 -0.85
CA LEU A 86 -12.72 7.30 -0.32
C LEU A 86 -12.33 7.81 1.07
N ALA A 87 -11.84 6.92 1.93
CA ALA A 87 -11.56 7.27 3.32
C ALA A 87 -10.30 8.13 3.49
N TYR A 88 -9.26 7.88 2.67
CA TYR A 88 -7.94 8.47 2.90
C TYR A 88 -7.36 9.19 1.67
N ILE A 89 -7.49 8.62 0.47
CA ILE A 89 -6.82 9.15 -0.71
C ILE A 89 -7.51 10.37 -1.27
N ARG A 90 -8.83 10.31 -1.46
CA ARG A 90 -9.60 11.41 -2.05
C ARG A 90 -9.50 12.71 -1.25
N PRO A 91 -9.64 12.74 0.09
CA PRO A 91 -9.45 13.96 0.87
C PRO A 91 -8.09 14.60 0.65
N LEU A 92 -7.02 13.80 0.65
CA LEU A 92 -5.65 14.29 0.44
C LEU A 92 -5.46 14.86 -0.98
N PHE A 93 -6.02 14.22 -2.01
CA PHE A 93 -5.99 14.77 -3.38
C PHE A 93 -6.75 16.09 -3.48
N CYS A 94 -7.89 16.23 -2.82
CA CYS A 94 -8.64 17.48 -2.78
C CYS A 94 -7.85 18.62 -2.13
N GLU A 95 -6.93 18.31 -1.21
CA GLU A 95 -5.99 19.24 -0.60
C GLU A 95 -4.72 19.47 -1.45
N GLY A 96 -4.66 18.92 -2.65
CA GLY A 96 -3.49 19.03 -3.54
C GLY A 96 -2.29 18.19 -3.11
N GLN A 97 -2.48 17.23 -2.21
CA GLN A 97 -1.44 16.31 -1.78
C GLN A 97 -1.47 15.04 -2.63
N GLY A 98 -0.31 14.44 -2.85
CA GLY A 98 -0.21 13.18 -3.58
C GLY A 98 0.99 12.34 -3.16
N PRO A 99 0.98 11.04 -3.48
CA PRO A 99 2.06 10.15 -3.14
C PRO A 99 3.35 10.55 -3.87
N PHE A 100 4.45 10.45 -3.15
CA PHE A 100 5.80 10.68 -3.64
C PHE A 100 6.68 9.52 -3.21
N ARG A 101 7.16 8.77 -4.17
CA ARG A 101 7.94 7.56 -3.95
C ARG A 101 9.34 7.72 -4.52
N TRP A 102 10.36 7.25 -3.81
CA TRP A 102 11.72 7.23 -4.32
C TRP A 102 12.49 5.98 -3.91
N VAL A 103 13.53 5.68 -4.68
CA VAL A 103 14.35 4.48 -4.55
C VAL A 103 15.82 4.87 -4.64
N ALA A 104 16.64 4.33 -3.76
CA ALA A 104 18.10 4.48 -3.80
C ALA A 104 18.71 3.38 -4.67
N LEU A 105 19.23 3.75 -5.84
CA LEU A 105 19.87 2.81 -6.77
C LEU A 105 21.17 2.21 -6.24
N SER A 106 21.77 2.81 -5.21
CA SER A 106 22.96 2.27 -4.56
C SER A 106 22.73 0.94 -3.86
N GLY A 107 21.47 0.60 -3.51
CA GLY A 107 21.14 -0.50 -2.63
C GLY A 107 21.49 -0.25 -1.15
N ASP A 108 22.07 0.91 -0.81
CA ASP A 108 22.42 1.24 0.57
C ASP A 108 21.27 1.97 1.29
N PRO A 109 20.71 1.38 2.36
CA PRO A 109 19.69 2.03 3.17
C PRO A 109 20.07 3.42 3.70
N LYS A 110 21.36 3.69 3.85
CA LYS A 110 21.87 5.01 4.32
C LYS A 110 21.51 6.14 3.37
N ASP A 111 21.38 5.86 2.08
CA ASP A 111 20.98 6.87 1.10
C ASP A 111 19.51 7.27 1.29
N ILE A 112 18.63 6.31 1.64
CA ILE A 112 17.24 6.63 2.03
C ILE A 112 17.20 7.44 3.33
N TYR A 113 18.00 7.07 4.33
CA TYR A 113 18.03 7.82 5.58
C TYR A 113 18.57 9.26 5.39
N THR A 114 19.48 9.44 4.44
CA THR A 114 20.00 10.77 4.06
C THR A 114 18.91 11.60 3.38
N THR A 115 18.15 11.01 2.47
CA THR A 115 17.03 11.68 1.80
C THR A 115 15.87 11.95 2.74
N ASP A 116 15.51 11.02 3.64
CA ASP A 116 14.51 11.22 4.69
C ASP A 116 14.85 12.45 5.54
N LYS A 117 16.11 12.52 6.01
CA LYS A 117 16.58 13.68 6.80
C LYS A 117 16.48 14.99 6.02
N ALA A 118 16.91 14.98 4.76
CA ALA A 118 16.88 16.19 3.93
C ALA A 118 15.43 16.70 3.71
N LEU A 119 14.45 15.79 3.57
CA LEU A 119 13.04 16.18 3.50
C LEU A 119 12.51 16.72 4.83
N CYS A 120 12.88 16.12 5.96
CA CYS A 120 12.51 16.63 7.28
C CYS A 120 13.07 18.05 7.49
N ASP A 121 14.32 18.28 7.10
CA ASP A 121 14.96 19.59 7.21
C ASP A 121 14.31 20.64 6.27
N ALA A 122 13.87 20.23 5.09
CA ALA A 122 13.23 21.11 4.11
C ALA A 122 11.78 21.47 4.47
N PHE A 123 11.07 20.59 5.18
CA PHE A 123 9.68 20.78 5.54
C PHE A 123 9.43 20.76 7.06
N PRO A 124 10.08 21.62 7.85
CA PRO A 124 10.06 21.53 9.32
C PRO A 124 8.70 21.76 9.96
N LYS A 125 7.78 22.38 9.22
CA LYS A 125 6.39 22.62 9.67
C LYS A 125 5.46 21.42 9.42
N LYS A 126 5.87 20.44 8.61
CA LYS A 126 5.06 19.26 8.28
C LYS A 126 5.24 18.14 9.32
N LYS A 127 4.64 18.32 10.50
CA LYS A 127 4.77 17.38 11.62
C LYS A 127 4.41 15.93 11.25
N HIS A 128 3.37 15.73 10.43
CA HIS A 128 2.98 14.38 9.98
C HIS A 128 4.01 13.73 9.08
N LEU A 129 4.63 14.49 8.16
CA LEU A 129 5.70 14.00 7.30
C LEU A 129 6.92 13.57 8.15
N ILE A 130 7.33 14.44 9.08
CA ILE A 130 8.48 14.17 9.96
C ILE A 130 8.21 12.92 10.80
N HIS A 131 7.04 12.84 11.42
CA HIS A 131 6.63 11.68 12.22
C HIS A 131 6.65 10.39 11.40
N TRP A 132 6.06 10.42 10.19
CA TRP A 132 6.07 9.27 9.28
C TRP A 132 7.48 8.83 8.91
N LEU A 133 8.35 9.74 8.46
CA LEU A 133 9.70 9.40 8.02
C LEU A 133 10.56 8.88 9.19
N THR A 134 10.34 9.40 10.40
CA THR A 134 10.99 8.89 11.62
C THR A 134 10.55 7.45 11.90
N LEU A 135 9.24 7.19 11.94
CA LEU A 135 8.72 5.83 12.17
C LEU A 135 9.12 4.86 11.06
N ALA A 136 9.08 5.30 9.81
CA ALA A 136 9.44 4.46 8.68
C ALA A 136 10.90 4.01 8.71
N ARG A 137 11.80 4.86 9.21
CA ARG A 137 13.21 4.50 9.42
C ARG A 137 13.37 3.33 10.39
N GLU A 138 12.54 3.29 11.44
CA GLU A 138 12.62 2.30 12.51
C GLU A 138 11.81 1.03 12.24
N ARG A 139 10.67 1.17 11.56
CA ARG A 139 9.65 0.14 11.47
C ARG A 139 9.52 -0.51 10.10
N VAL A 140 9.89 0.20 9.03
CA VAL A 140 9.74 -0.30 7.66
C VAL A 140 11.04 -0.93 7.19
N GLN A 141 11.00 -2.24 6.95
CA GLN A 141 12.10 -2.98 6.36
C GLN A 141 12.06 -2.91 4.83
N PHE A 142 13.23 -2.82 4.21
CA PHE A 142 13.34 -2.82 2.75
C PHE A 142 13.26 -4.25 2.21
N GLN A 143 12.46 -4.42 1.17
CA GLN A 143 12.39 -5.64 0.38
C GLN A 143 12.87 -5.31 -1.04
N GLY A 144 14.09 -5.71 -1.38
CA GLY A 144 14.76 -5.28 -2.60
C GLY A 144 15.52 -3.97 -2.44
N LEU A 145 15.50 -3.09 -3.44
CA LEU A 145 16.15 -1.79 -3.35
C LEU A 145 15.52 -0.92 -2.27
N PRO A 146 16.34 -0.23 -1.45
CA PRO A 146 15.83 0.67 -0.44
C PRO A 146 14.94 1.75 -1.06
N SER A 147 13.74 1.91 -0.52
CA SER A 147 12.73 2.83 -1.05
C SER A 147 11.94 3.49 0.07
N ARG A 148 11.29 4.61 -0.27
CA ARG A 148 10.42 5.33 0.64
C ARG A 148 9.22 5.89 -0.11
N ILE A 149 8.13 6.08 0.60
CA ILE A 149 6.96 6.81 0.16
C ILE A 149 6.56 7.83 1.21
N CYS A 150 6.08 8.98 0.76
CA CYS A 150 5.41 9.96 1.61
C CYS A 150 4.34 10.70 0.81
N TRP A 151 3.61 11.62 1.45
CA TRP A 151 2.65 12.49 0.81
C TRP A 151 3.17 13.93 0.79
N LEU A 152 3.21 14.53 -0.40
CA LEU A 152 3.68 15.90 -0.62
C LEU A 152 2.63 16.71 -1.37
N GLY A 153 2.58 17.99 -1.05
CA GLY A 153 1.69 18.94 -1.70
C GLY A 153 2.17 19.37 -3.08
N TYR A 154 1.31 20.17 -3.73
CA TYR A 154 1.65 20.79 -5.00
C TYR A 154 2.94 21.62 -4.90
N GLY A 155 3.86 21.43 -5.84
CA GLY A 155 5.19 22.08 -5.84
C GLY A 155 6.24 21.44 -4.92
N GLU A 156 5.83 20.83 -3.83
CA GLU A 156 6.77 20.21 -2.87
C GLU A 156 7.54 19.03 -3.45
N ARG A 157 6.91 18.29 -4.38
CA ARG A 157 7.57 17.19 -5.11
C ARG A 157 8.73 17.69 -5.98
N ALA A 158 8.59 18.87 -6.60
CA ALA A 158 9.67 19.49 -7.36
C ALA A 158 10.82 19.90 -6.42
N ILE A 159 10.50 20.48 -5.25
CA ILE A 159 11.49 20.83 -4.22
C ILE A 159 12.23 19.57 -3.74
N ALA A 160 11.52 18.49 -3.45
CA ALA A 160 12.11 17.20 -3.04
C ALA A 160 13.05 16.65 -4.12
N GLY A 161 12.64 16.67 -5.39
CA GLY A 161 13.47 16.24 -6.51
C GLY A 161 14.76 17.07 -6.65
N ASP A 162 14.66 18.38 -6.53
CA ASP A 162 15.83 19.27 -6.55
C ASP A 162 16.79 19.01 -5.38
N ILE A 163 16.24 18.77 -4.18
CA ILE A 163 17.04 18.37 -3.01
C ILE A 163 17.81 17.07 -3.31
N PHE A 164 17.15 16.05 -3.86
CA PHE A 164 17.80 14.78 -4.18
C PHE A 164 18.89 14.96 -5.24
N ASN A 165 18.66 15.76 -6.27
CA ASN A 165 19.69 16.11 -7.26
C ASN A 165 20.91 16.79 -6.62
N LYS A 166 20.66 17.70 -5.68
CA LYS A 166 21.75 18.37 -4.91
C LYS A 166 22.53 17.39 -4.03
N LEU A 167 21.86 16.41 -3.42
CA LEU A 167 22.54 15.37 -2.63
C LEU A 167 23.43 14.50 -3.51
N VAL A 168 22.95 14.12 -4.71
CA VAL A 168 23.74 13.36 -5.70
C VAL A 168 24.96 14.18 -6.15
N ALA A 169 24.76 15.44 -6.57
CA ALA A 169 25.82 16.31 -7.03
C ALA A 169 26.91 16.55 -5.97
N LYS A 170 26.50 16.65 -4.70
CA LYS A 170 27.41 16.81 -3.55
C LYS A 170 27.99 15.49 -3.04
N LYS A 171 27.72 14.36 -3.70
CA LYS A 171 28.16 13.00 -3.29
C LYS A 171 27.77 12.64 -1.85
N LYS A 172 26.62 13.14 -1.39
CA LYS A 172 26.04 12.82 -0.07
C LYS A 172 25.26 11.50 -0.10
N VAL A 173 24.87 11.05 -1.28
CA VAL A 173 24.32 9.73 -1.58
C VAL A 173 25.21 9.06 -2.62
N LYS A 174 25.26 7.73 -2.60
CA LYS A 174 26.24 6.93 -3.38
C LYS A 174 25.86 6.76 -4.85
N ALA A 175 24.58 6.89 -5.17
CA ALA A 175 24.06 6.70 -6.51
C ALA A 175 22.83 7.60 -6.74
N PRO A 176 22.34 7.75 -7.99
CA PRO A 176 21.12 8.47 -8.28
C PRO A 176 19.93 7.95 -7.49
N ILE A 177 19.00 8.86 -7.21
CA ILE A 177 17.71 8.57 -6.57
C ILE A 177 16.65 8.57 -7.66
N VAL A 178 15.96 7.45 -7.86
CA VAL A 178 14.84 7.37 -8.79
C VAL A 178 13.55 7.78 -8.08
N ILE A 179 12.82 8.70 -8.70
CA ILE A 179 11.50 9.14 -8.24
C ILE A 179 10.45 8.39 -9.03
N GLY A 180 9.55 7.73 -8.32
CA GLY A 180 8.40 7.04 -8.87
C GLY A 180 7.11 7.84 -8.71
N ARG A 181 6.11 7.48 -9.52
CA ARG A 181 4.76 8.01 -9.46
C ARG A 181 3.78 6.86 -9.28
N ASP A 182 2.90 6.97 -8.30
CA ASP A 182 1.77 6.05 -8.19
C ASP A 182 0.62 6.53 -9.06
N HIS A 183 -0.07 5.59 -9.69
CA HIS A 183 -1.29 5.81 -10.44
C HIS A 183 -2.45 5.21 -9.64
N PHE A 184 -3.49 5.99 -9.44
CA PHE A 184 -4.75 5.57 -8.85
C PHE A 184 -5.90 5.80 -9.83
#